data_f2434dcf53c6cd6accf1744a786913ab
#
_entry.id   f2434dcf53c6cd6accf1744a786913ab
#
_cell.length_a   1.000
_cell.length_b   1.000
_cell.length_c   1.000
_cell.angle_alpha   90.00
_cell.angle_beta   90.00
_cell.angle_gamma   90.00
#
_symmetry.space_group_name_H-M   'P 1'
#
loop_
_entity.id
_entity.type
_entity.pdbx_description
1 polymer ?
#
loop_
_entity_poly.entity_id
_entity_poly.type
_entity_poly.pdbx_seq_one_letter_code
_entity_poly.pdbx_strand_id
1 'polypeptide(L)'
;MRIFVTGVGGQLGHDVMNELARRGYEGVGSDIAPSYSGIADGTAVTTMPYVQMDITDKTSVEKVIKEANVDAVIHCAAWTAVDAAEDEENQPKVRLVNVTGTQNIADVCKELDIKMLYLSTDYVFDGQGTTPWEPDCKDYKPLNVYGQTKLDGELAVSDTVDKFFIVRIAWVFGVNGKNFIKTMLRLGKERGAVSVVNDQIGSPTYTYDLSKLLVAMIQTDKYGRYHATNEGLCSWYEFACEIFRQAGMDEVKVTPVDSSAFPVKAKRPSNSRLNKDKLTENGFERLPAWQDALGRYLEELKKNDMF
;
A
#
# COMPACT_ATOMS: atom_id res chain seq x y z
N MET A 1 22.54 -0.72 7.77
CA MET A 1 21.76 -1.16 6.59
C MET A 1 21.29 0.07 5.87
N ARG A 2 21.52 0.11 4.58
CA ARG A 2 21.08 1.20 3.69
C ARG A 2 20.01 0.68 2.75
N ILE A 3 18.86 1.34 2.69
CA ILE A 3 17.66 0.84 2.02
C ILE A 3 17.16 1.83 0.99
N PHE A 4 16.94 1.36 -0.24
CA PHE A 4 16.31 2.13 -1.30
C PHE A 4 14.80 2.01 -1.24
N VAL A 5 14.07 3.12 -1.26
CA VAL A 5 12.61 3.13 -1.18
C VAL A 5 12.05 3.85 -2.40
N THR A 6 11.26 3.17 -3.22
CA THR A 6 10.57 3.78 -4.35
C THR A 6 9.19 4.29 -3.95
N GLY A 7 8.68 5.30 -4.65
CA GLY A 7 7.33 5.81 -4.41
C GLY A 7 7.20 6.59 -3.09
N VAL A 8 8.24 7.33 -2.70
CA VAL A 8 8.28 8.04 -1.40
C VAL A 8 7.33 9.23 -1.34
N GLY A 9 6.85 9.76 -2.47
CA GLY A 9 5.78 10.75 -2.53
C GLY A 9 4.39 10.17 -2.23
N GLY A 10 4.25 8.84 -2.20
CA GLY A 10 3.02 8.13 -1.84
C GLY A 10 2.83 7.98 -0.34
N GLN A 11 1.68 7.41 0.06
CA GLN A 11 1.32 7.22 1.47
C GLN A 11 2.34 6.36 2.22
N LEU A 12 2.61 5.16 1.71
CA LEU A 12 3.46 4.19 2.39
C LEU A 12 4.95 4.53 2.31
N GLY A 13 5.44 4.95 1.14
CA GLY A 13 6.85 5.32 0.97
C GLY A 13 7.28 6.44 1.91
N HIS A 14 6.40 7.41 2.18
CA HIS A 14 6.58 8.45 3.20
C HIS A 14 6.87 7.83 4.58
N ASP A 15 5.98 6.97 5.04
CA ASP A 15 6.10 6.38 6.38
C ASP A 15 7.28 5.42 6.49
N VAL A 16 7.60 4.68 5.41
CA VAL A 16 8.79 3.79 5.39
C VAL A 16 10.07 4.60 5.58
N MET A 17 10.23 5.72 4.87
CA MET A 17 11.42 6.59 5.03
C MET A 17 11.55 7.13 6.44
N ASN A 18 10.44 7.57 7.04
CA ASN A 18 10.41 8.06 8.42
C ASN A 18 10.74 6.95 9.43
N GLU A 19 10.23 5.73 9.22
CA GLU A 19 10.52 4.59 10.08
C GLU A 19 11.99 4.14 9.98
N LEU A 20 12.59 4.19 8.78
CA LEU A 20 14.02 3.92 8.63
C LEU A 20 14.85 4.88 9.47
N ALA A 21 14.57 6.18 9.40
CA ALA A 21 15.25 7.19 10.21
C ALA A 21 15.05 6.96 11.71
N ARG A 22 13.82 6.66 12.14
CA ARG A 22 13.49 6.38 13.54
C ARG A 22 14.28 5.21 14.12
N ARG A 23 14.62 4.22 13.28
CA ARG A 23 15.45 3.06 13.67
C ARG A 23 16.94 3.26 13.43
N GLY A 24 17.38 4.41 12.95
CA GLY A 24 18.78 4.71 12.68
C GLY A 24 19.33 4.01 11.42
N TYR A 25 18.45 3.66 10.45
CA TYR A 25 18.86 3.16 9.15
C TYR A 25 18.99 4.29 8.12
N GLU A 26 19.86 4.09 7.14
CA GLU A 26 19.99 5.01 6.02
C GLU A 26 18.94 4.69 4.96
N GLY A 27 18.05 5.63 4.67
CA GLY A 27 17.09 5.56 3.57
C GLY A 27 17.54 6.40 2.38
N VAL A 28 17.38 5.87 1.18
CA VAL A 28 17.46 6.63 -0.08
C VAL A 28 16.09 6.60 -0.73
N GLY A 29 15.40 7.73 -0.74
CA GLY A 29 14.07 7.85 -1.31
C GLY A 29 14.11 8.10 -2.81
N SER A 30 13.12 7.58 -3.53
CA SER A 30 12.98 7.78 -4.96
C SER A 30 11.53 7.91 -5.39
N ASP A 31 11.29 8.77 -6.37
CA ASP A 31 10.01 8.90 -7.07
C ASP A 31 10.26 9.45 -8.48
N ILE A 32 9.21 9.50 -9.32
CA ILE A 32 9.28 10.08 -10.66
C ILE A 32 9.40 11.60 -10.63
N ALA A 33 8.94 12.25 -9.57
CA ALA A 33 9.08 13.70 -9.40
C ALA A 33 10.55 14.13 -9.25
N PRO A 34 10.94 15.33 -9.69
CA PRO A 34 12.32 15.79 -9.60
C PRO A 34 12.81 16.04 -8.15
N SER A 35 11.90 16.18 -7.21
CA SER A 35 12.15 16.30 -5.77
C SER A 35 11.01 15.65 -4.99
N TYR A 36 11.22 15.43 -3.69
CA TYR A 36 10.14 14.92 -2.83
C TYR A 36 8.89 15.79 -2.95
N SER A 37 7.77 15.18 -3.29
CA SER A 37 6.49 15.85 -3.60
C SER A 37 5.35 15.52 -2.60
N GLY A 38 5.67 14.85 -1.49
CA GLY A 38 4.73 14.56 -0.42
C GLY A 38 4.52 15.75 0.53
N ILE A 39 3.85 15.49 1.65
CA ILE A 39 3.61 16.48 2.69
C ILE A 39 4.94 16.96 3.29
N ALA A 40 5.09 18.26 3.45
CA ALA A 40 6.23 18.89 4.12
C ALA A 40 5.95 19.05 5.62
N ASP A 41 5.84 17.92 6.33
CA ASP A 41 5.51 17.85 7.76
C ASP A 41 6.73 17.95 8.69
N GLY A 42 7.92 18.18 8.11
CA GLY A 42 9.18 18.28 8.85
C GLY A 42 9.74 16.94 9.33
N THR A 43 9.16 15.82 8.91
CA THR A 43 9.67 14.49 9.21
C THR A 43 10.89 14.12 8.34
N ALA A 44 11.56 13.02 8.67
CA ALA A 44 12.85 12.66 8.08
C ALA A 44 12.81 12.48 6.55
N VAL A 45 11.69 12.03 5.98
CA VAL A 45 11.53 11.87 4.53
C VAL A 45 11.78 13.17 3.76
N THR A 46 11.51 14.32 4.38
CA THR A 46 11.69 15.65 3.74
C THR A 46 13.16 16.06 3.62
N THR A 47 14.06 15.43 4.36
CA THR A 47 15.50 15.76 4.44
C THR A 47 16.42 14.59 4.11
N MET A 48 15.91 13.37 4.01
CA MET A 48 16.70 12.19 3.62
C MET A 48 17.15 12.27 2.16
N PRO A 49 18.25 11.57 1.78
CA PRO A 49 18.68 11.50 0.38
C PRO A 49 17.54 11.11 -0.55
N TYR A 50 17.39 11.88 -1.62
CA TYR A 50 16.35 11.67 -2.64
C TYR A 50 16.98 11.62 -4.03
N VAL A 51 16.54 10.66 -4.85
CA VAL A 51 16.98 10.54 -6.25
C VAL A 51 15.74 10.38 -7.13
N GLN A 52 15.64 11.24 -8.17
CA GLN A 52 14.62 11.07 -9.20
C GLN A 52 14.88 9.80 -10.01
N MET A 53 13.86 8.96 -10.16
CA MET A 53 13.97 7.75 -10.97
C MET A 53 12.58 7.37 -11.53
N ASP A 54 12.52 7.13 -12.83
CA ASP A 54 11.39 6.47 -13.48
C ASP A 54 11.65 4.96 -13.46
N ILE A 55 10.85 4.20 -12.73
CA ILE A 55 10.98 2.75 -12.64
C ILE A 55 10.77 2.04 -13.98
N THR A 56 10.13 2.69 -14.95
CA THR A 56 9.88 2.14 -16.29
C THR A 56 11.10 2.26 -17.22
N ASP A 57 12.07 3.08 -16.87
CA ASP A 57 13.35 3.19 -17.58
C ASP A 57 14.41 2.28 -16.94
N LYS A 58 14.64 1.13 -17.59
CA LYS A 58 15.60 0.12 -17.12
C LYS A 58 16.99 0.70 -16.87
N THR A 59 17.50 1.52 -17.79
CA THR A 59 18.84 2.12 -17.67
C THR A 59 18.93 3.06 -16.46
N SER A 60 17.87 3.84 -16.22
CA SER A 60 17.78 4.72 -15.05
C SER A 60 17.77 3.89 -13.75
N VAL A 61 16.95 2.81 -13.69
CA VAL A 61 16.85 1.92 -12.54
C VAL A 61 18.22 1.28 -12.22
N GLU A 62 18.87 0.68 -13.21
CA GLU A 62 20.18 0.06 -13.05
C GLU A 62 21.22 1.04 -12.51
N LYS A 63 21.32 2.20 -13.13
CA LYS A 63 22.28 3.24 -12.72
C LYS A 63 22.02 3.71 -11.29
N VAL A 64 20.79 4.15 -11.02
CA VAL A 64 20.45 4.79 -9.75
C VAL A 64 20.60 3.83 -8.56
N ILE A 65 20.12 2.58 -8.66
CA ILE A 65 20.20 1.62 -7.56
C ILE A 65 21.66 1.18 -7.32
N LYS A 66 22.45 0.96 -8.40
CA LYS A 66 23.88 0.63 -8.27
C LYS A 66 24.68 1.76 -7.61
N GLU A 67 24.46 3.00 -8.05
CA GLU A 67 25.13 4.18 -7.45
C GLU A 67 24.71 4.42 -6.00
N ALA A 68 23.46 4.10 -5.64
CA ALA A 68 22.96 4.21 -4.27
C ALA A 68 23.66 3.25 -3.29
N ASN A 69 24.27 2.16 -3.77
CA ASN A 69 25.00 1.16 -2.97
C ASN A 69 24.19 0.72 -1.73
N VAL A 70 23.06 0.05 -1.96
CA VAL A 70 22.08 -0.32 -0.93
C VAL A 70 22.08 -1.82 -0.66
N ASP A 71 21.64 -2.20 0.54
CA ASP A 71 21.53 -3.60 0.98
C ASP A 71 20.16 -4.21 0.62
N ALA A 72 19.16 -3.37 0.36
CA ALA A 72 17.80 -3.81 0.07
C ALA A 72 16.98 -2.73 -0.65
N VAL A 73 15.89 -3.16 -1.31
CA VAL A 73 14.87 -2.29 -1.91
C VAL A 73 13.52 -2.56 -1.28
N ILE A 74 12.81 -1.51 -0.85
CA ILE A 74 11.37 -1.53 -0.53
C ILE A 74 10.64 -0.84 -1.67
N HIS A 75 9.92 -1.61 -2.48
CA HIS A 75 9.27 -1.15 -3.69
C HIS A 75 7.80 -0.77 -3.43
N CYS A 76 7.55 0.54 -3.20
CA CYS A 76 6.21 1.10 -2.96
C CYS A 76 5.60 1.78 -4.19
N ALA A 77 6.40 2.09 -5.23
CA ALA A 77 5.89 2.72 -6.43
C ALA A 77 4.96 1.79 -7.21
N ALA A 78 3.77 2.28 -7.56
CA ALA A 78 2.80 1.54 -8.35
C ALA A 78 1.74 2.49 -8.94
N TRP A 79 1.11 2.07 -10.03
CA TRP A 79 -0.17 2.64 -10.46
C TRP A 79 -1.29 2.08 -9.56
N THR A 80 -1.98 2.95 -8.83
CA THR A 80 -3.01 2.56 -7.86
C THR A 80 -4.41 3.11 -8.16
N ALA A 81 -4.57 3.84 -9.26
CA ALA A 81 -5.87 4.35 -9.70
C ALA A 81 -6.68 3.23 -10.36
N VAL A 82 -7.37 2.42 -9.52
CA VAL A 82 -8.02 1.16 -9.90
C VAL A 82 -9.04 1.34 -11.04
N ASP A 83 -9.95 2.33 -10.93
CA ASP A 83 -10.97 2.57 -11.97
C ASP A 83 -10.35 3.13 -13.26
N ALA A 84 -9.35 3.99 -13.17
CA ALA A 84 -8.65 4.52 -14.33
C ALA A 84 -7.81 3.45 -15.05
N ALA A 85 -7.44 2.36 -14.37
CA ALA A 85 -6.74 1.25 -14.98
C ALA A 85 -7.60 0.46 -15.97
N GLU A 86 -8.94 0.53 -15.86
CA GLU A 86 -9.87 -0.11 -16.80
C GLU A 86 -10.00 0.66 -18.12
N ASP A 87 -9.60 1.93 -18.18
CA ASP A 87 -9.61 2.70 -19.42
C ASP A 87 -8.55 2.14 -20.39
N GLU A 88 -8.96 1.74 -21.60
CA GLU A 88 -8.09 1.10 -22.59
C GLU A 88 -6.82 1.92 -22.89
N GLU A 89 -6.93 3.24 -22.89
CA GLU A 89 -5.80 4.15 -23.09
C GLU A 89 -4.75 4.10 -21.97
N ASN A 90 -5.17 3.75 -20.73
CA ASN A 90 -4.30 3.68 -19.57
C ASN A 90 -3.66 2.30 -19.40
N GLN A 91 -4.27 1.22 -19.89
CA GLN A 91 -3.80 -0.15 -19.65
C GLN A 91 -2.32 -0.37 -20.04
N PRO A 92 -1.81 0.13 -21.17
CA PRO A 92 -0.37 0.02 -21.48
C PRO A 92 0.51 0.65 -20.42
N LYS A 93 0.14 1.83 -19.90
CA LYS A 93 0.88 2.54 -18.87
C LYS A 93 0.79 1.85 -17.51
N VAL A 94 -0.39 1.33 -17.15
CA VAL A 94 -0.59 0.54 -15.91
C VAL A 94 0.34 -0.67 -15.92
N ARG A 95 0.37 -1.41 -17.04
CA ARG A 95 1.26 -2.56 -17.22
C ARG A 95 2.72 -2.16 -17.22
N LEU A 96 3.08 -1.07 -17.87
CA LEU A 96 4.45 -0.56 -17.88
C LEU A 96 4.94 -0.24 -16.47
N VAL A 97 4.12 0.41 -15.64
CA VAL A 97 4.48 0.76 -14.25
C VAL A 97 4.49 -0.47 -13.35
N ASN A 98 3.38 -1.22 -13.30
CA ASN A 98 3.21 -2.28 -12.30
C ASN A 98 3.96 -3.57 -12.65
N VAL A 99 4.21 -3.84 -13.92
CA VAL A 99 4.88 -5.07 -14.37
C VAL A 99 6.32 -4.78 -14.80
N THR A 100 6.50 -3.98 -15.85
CA THR A 100 7.85 -3.70 -16.38
C THR A 100 8.70 -2.96 -15.36
N GLY A 101 8.16 -1.94 -14.71
CA GLY A 101 8.86 -1.19 -13.66
C GLY A 101 9.27 -2.08 -12.48
N THR A 102 8.37 -2.99 -12.05
CA THR A 102 8.68 -3.97 -11.01
C THR A 102 9.75 -4.97 -11.46
N GLN A 103 9.70 -5.46 -12.71
CA GLN A 103 10.72 -6.34 -13.28
C GLN A 103 12.10 -5.66 -13.33
N ASN A 104 12.16 -4.39 -13.74
CA ASN A 104 13.42 -3.64 -13.76
C ASN A 104 14.08 -3.57 -12.37
N ILE A 105 13.28 -3.33 -11.32
CA ILE A 105 13.76 -3.35 -9.93
C ILE A 105 14.23 -4.76 -9.53
N ALA A 106 13.45 -5.80 -9.85
CA ALA A 106 13.78 -7.18 -9.53
C ALA A 106 15.09 -7.63 -10.22
N ASP A 107 15.27 -7.28 -11.50
CA ASP A 107 16.51 -7.60 -12.24
C ASP A 107 17.74 -7.04 -11.53
N VAL A 108 17.71 -5.78 -11.09
CA VAL A 108 18.83 -5.14 -10.38
C VAL A 108 19.03 -5.75 -8.99
N CYS A 109 17.95 -6.05 -8.26
CA CYS A 109 18.07 -6.74 -6.97
C CYS A 109 18.72 -8.12 -7.12
N LYS A 110 18.37 -8.88 -8.18
CA LYS A 110 19.00 -10.15 -8.50
C LYS A 110 20.48 -9.99 -8.85
N GLU A 111 20.82 -9.03 -9.72
CA GLU A 111 22.20 -8.78 -10.13
C GLU A 111 23.10 -8.43 -8.94
N LEU A 112 22.58 -7.61 -8.00
CA LEU A 112 23.32 -7.18 -6.81
C LEU A 112 23.23 -8.16 -5.63
N ASP A 113 22.46 -9.25 -5.77
CA ASP A 113 22.17 -10.23 -4.71
C ASP A 113 21.60 -9.59 -3.43
N ILE A 114 20.79 -8.51 -3.57
CA ILE A 114 20.17 -7.77 -2.46
C ILE A 114 18.69 -8.15 -2.27
N LYS A 115 18.15 -7.84 -1.09
CA LYS A 115 16.77 -8.13 -0.72
C LYS A 115 15.79 -7.21 -1.45
N MET A 116 14.62 -7.74 -1.83
CA MET A 116 13.52 -6.97 -2.38
C MET A 116 12.24 -7.21 -1.59
N LEU A 117 11.60 -6.13 -1.12
CA LEU A 117 10.26 -6.17 -0.56
C LEU A 117 9.30 -5.46 -1.51
N TYR A 118 8.28 -6.20 -1.96
CA TYR A 118 7.27 -5.74 -2.91
C TYR A 118 5.89 -5.64 -2.26
N LEU A 119 5.22 -4.52 -2.45
CA LEU A 119 3.85 -4.31 -1.98
C LEU A 119 2.85 -4.79 -3.03
N SER A 120 2.01 -5.74 -2.64
CA SER A 120 0.92 -6.26 -3.45
C SER A 120 -0.44 -5.99 -2.81
N THR A 121 -1.48 -6.64 -3.27
CA THR A 121 -2.88 -6.35 -2.95
C THR A 121 -3.71 -7.63 -2.81
N ASP A 122 -4.81 -7.55 -2.07
CA ASP A 122 -5.89 -8.54 -2.05
C ASP A 122 -6.56 -8.76 -3.42
N TYR A 123 -6.44 -7.80 -4.36
CA TYR A 123 -7.03 -7.87 -5.70
C TYR A 123 -6.40 -8.94 -6.61
N VAL A 124 -5.38 -9.65 -6.15
CA VAL A 124 -4.84 -10.83 -6.86
C VAL A 124 -5.78 -12.05 -6.80
N PHE A 125 -6.76 -12.02 -5.91
CA PHE A 125 -7.77 -13.07 -5.73
C PHE A 125 -9.11 -12.69 -6.38
N ASP A 126 -10.04 -13.67 -6.48
CA ASP A 126 -11.37 -13.45 -7.06
C ASP A 126 -12.36 -12.73 -6.12
N GLY A 127 -11.96 -12.52 -4.88
CA GLY A 127 -12.76 -11.80 -3.89
C GLY A 127 -14.09 -12.47 -3.52
N GLN A 128 -14.24 -13.78 -3.76
CA GLN A 128 -15.46 -14.52 -3.45
C GLN A 128 -15.37 -15.22 -2.09
N GLY A 129 -16.54 -15.63 -1.58
CA GLY A 129 -16.64 -16.36 -0.32
C GLY A 129 -16.48 -15.47 0.92
N THR A 130 -16.22 -16.10 2.06
CA THR A 130 -16.09 -15.43 3.37
C THR A 130 -14.86 -15.88 4.16
N THR A 131 -14.15 -16.88 3.66
CA THR A 131 -12.91 -17.38 4.28
C THR A 131 -11.77 -16.43 3.97
N PRO A 132 -10.91 -16.11 4.96
CA PRO A 132 -9.71 -15.33 4.71
C PRO A 132 -8.77 -16.04 3.74
N TRP A 133 -8.16 -15.30 2.82
CA TRP A 133 -7.15 -15.80 1.90
C TRP A 133 -5.86 -16.13 2.64
N GLU A 134 -5.23 -17.26 2.28
CA GLU A 134 -3.95 -17.65 2.81
C GLU A 134 -2.78 -17.00 2.03
N PRO A 135 -1.66 -16.61 2.71
CA PRO A 135 -0.53 -15.97 2.03
C PRO A 135 0.08 -16.80 0.90
N ASP A 136 0.11 -18.12 1.06
CA ASP A 136 0.70 -19.04 0.08
C ASP A 136 -0.32 -19.61 -0.91
N CYS A 137 -1.59 -19.17 -0.85
CA CYS A 137 -2.63 -19.52 -1.83
C CYS A 137 -2.23 -19.01 -3.22
N LYS A 138 -2.32 -19.91 -4.20
CA LYS A 138 -2.04 -19.63 -5.62
C LYS A 138 -3.28 -19.65 -6.49
N ASP A 139 -4.47 -19.67 -5.89
CA ASP A 139 -5.74 -19.61 -6.62
C ASP A 139 -6.04 -18.16 -7.06
N TYR A 140 -5.15 -17.64 -7.87
CA TYR A 140 -5.21 -16.28 -8.36
C TYR A 140 -6.29 -16.11 -9.42
N LYS A 141 -7.17 -15.12 -9.25
CA LYS A 141 -8.23 -14.76 -10.21
C LYS A 141 -8.56 -13.28 -10.12
N PRO A 142 -7.65 -12.39 -10.53
CA PRO A 142 -7.89 -10.95 -10.48
C PRO A 142 -9.16 -10.56 -11.24
N LEU A 143 -9.94 -9.65 -10.66
CA LEU A 143 -11.22 -9.21 -11.21
C LEU A 143 -11.11 -8.00 -12.13
N ASN A 144 -9.95 -7.35 -12.18
CA ASN A 144 -9.72 -6.09 -12.88
C ASN A 144 -8.25 -5.95 -13.32
N VAL A 145 -7.98 -4.96 -14.18
CA VAL A 145 -6.65 -4.70 -14.75
C VAL A 145 -5.61 -4.38 -13.66
N TYR A 146 -5.99 -3.60 -12.66
CA TYR A 146 -5.09 -3.30 -11.54
C TYR A 146 -4.65 -4.59 -10.83
N GLY A 147 -5.58 -5.43 -10.41
CA GLY A 147 -5.28 -6.71 -9.74
C GLY A 147 -4.42 -7.62 -10.61
N GLN A 148 -4.71 -7.73 -11.92
CA GLN A 148 -3.91 -8.53 -12.86
C GLN A 148 -2.47 -8.01 -12.94
N THR A 149 -2.29 -6.69 -13.11
CA THR A 149 -0.92 -6.13 -13.21
C THR A 149 -0.14 -6.21 -11.91
N LYS A 150 -0.81 -6.16 -10.75
CA LYS A 150 -0.17 -6.39 -9.45
C LYS A 150 0.25 -7.85 -9.27
N LEU A 151 -0.57 -8.79 -9.73
CA LEU A 151 -0.22 -10.21 -9.75
C LEU A 151 0.98 -10.47 -10.68
N ASP A 152 0.95 -9.93 -11.90
CA ASP A 152 2.08 -10.06 -12.84
C ASP A 152 3.37 -9.51 -12.22
N GLY A 153 3.30 -8.42 -11.43
CA GLY A 153 4.41 -7.89 -10.65
C GLY A 153 4.88 -8.84 -9.53
N GLU A 154 3.95 -9.51 -8.80
CA GLU A 154 4.33 -10.55 -7.82
C GLU A 154 5.12 -11.70 -8.47
N LEU A 155 4.66 -12.16 -9.63
CA LEU A 155 5.31 -13.23 -10.37
C LEU A 155 6.70 -12.78 -10.87
N ALA A 156 6.81 -11.57 -11.41
CA ALA A 156 8.09 -11.00 -11.81
C ALA A 156 9.10 -10.99 -10.65
N VAL A 157 8.69 -10.62 -9.45
CA VAL A 157 9.55 -10.63 -8.26
C VAL A 157 9.91 -12.06 -7.85
N SER A 158 8.93 -12.96 -7.69
CA SER A 158 9.17 -14.31 -7.19
C SER A 158 9.92 -15.22 -8.16
N ASP A 159 9.86 -14.95 -9.47
CA ASP A 159 10.57 -15.71 -10.49
C ASP A 159 12.01 -15.20 -10.72
N THR A 160 12.30 -13.96 -10.24
CA THR A 160 13.60 -13.33 -10.47
C THR A 160 14.47 -13.29 -9.21
N VAL A 161 13.90 -12.91 -8.04
CA VAL A 161 14.64 -12.61 -6.81
C VAL A 161 14.49 -13.76 -5.80
N ASP A 162 15.58 -14.32 -5.32
CA ASP A 162 15.53 -15.36 -4.27
C ASP A 162 15.23 -14.78 -2.88
N LYS A 163 15.75 -13.58 -2.60
CA LYS A 163 15.64 -12.87 -1.31
C LYS A 163 14.46 -11.89 -1.31
N PHE A 164 13.23 -12.40 -1.50
CA PHE A 164 12.06 -11.54 -1.64
C PHE A 164 11.07 -11.62 -0.48
N PHE A 165 10.42 -10.50 -0.23
CA PHE A 165 9.18 -10.41 0.53
C PHE A 165 8.10 -9.85 -0.39
N ILE A 166 6.96 -10.53 -0.52
CA ILE A 166 5.76 -10.03 -1.16
C ILE A 166 4.72 -9.83 -0.07
N VAL A 167 4.28 -8.60 0.15
CA VAL A 167 3.34 -8.26 1.21
C VAL A 167 2.05 -7.75 0.58
N ARG A 168 0.96 -8.54 0.70
CA ARG A 168 -0.36 -8.15 0.24
C ARG A 168 -1.07 -7.38 1.33
N ILE A 169 -1.63 -6.26 0.93
CA ILE A 169 -2.32 -5.29 1.79
C ILE A 169 -3.69 -4.95 1.20
N ALA A 170 -4.55 -4.34 2.00
CA ALA A 170 -5.86 -3.88 1.57
C ALA A 170 -6.21 -2.53 2.22
N TRP A 171 -7.04 -1.71 1.57
CA TRP A 171 -7.68 -0.51 2.12
C TRP A 171 -6.70 0.46 2.80
N VAL A 172 -5.65 0.83 2.08
CA VAL A 172 -4.52 1.62 2.60
C VAL A 172 -4.90 3.06 2.87
N PHE A 173 -4.47 3.57 4.01
CA PHE A 173 -4.56 5.00 4.35
C PHE A 173 -3.29 5.49 5.04
N GLY A 174 -2.92 6.73 4.76
CA GLY A 174 -1.75 7.42 5.29
C GLY A 174 -1.84 8.92 5.03
N VAL A 175 -0.87 9.66 5.54
CA VAL A 175 -0.92 11.12 5.53
C VAL A 175 -0.80 11.71 4.12
N ASN A 176 0.01 11.12 3.25
CA ASN A 176 0.17 11.56 1.88
C ASN A 176 -0.99 11.12 0.96
N GLY A 177 -1.23 11.90 -0.09
CA GLY A 177 -2.18 11.56 -1.14
C GLY A 177 -3.64 11.52 -0.70
N LYS A 178 -4.45 10.83 -1.51
CA LYS A 178 -5.90 10.68 -1.31
C LYS A 178 -6.20 9.30 -0.74
N ASN A 179 -7.18 9.21 0.17
CA ASN A 179 -7.70 7.94 0.67
C ASN A 179 -9.17 8.06 1.07
N PHE A 180 -9.76 6.92 1.45
CA PHE A 180 -11.16 6.85 1.81
C PHE A 180 -11.52 7.75 2.99
N ILE A 181 -10.69 7.79 4.05
CA ILE A 181 -10.96 8.58 5.26
C ILE A 181 -11.06 10.06 4.91
N LYS A 182 -10.06 10.62 4.22
CA LYS A 182 -10.08 12.03 3.78
C LYS A 182 -11.29 12.33 2.90
N THR A 183 -11.68 11.38 2.05
CA THR A 183 -12.89 11.53 1.21
C THR A 183 -14.15 11.58 2.06
N MET A 184 -14.31 10.69 3.04
CA MET A 184 -15.46 10.67 3.93
C MET A 184 -15.55 11.96 4.75
N LEU A 185 -14.46 12.40 5.38
CA LEU A 185 -14.40 13.64 6.15
C LEU A 185 -14.84 14.85 5.31
N ARG A 186 -14.33 14.97 4.08
CA ARG A 186 -14.73 16.05 3.16
C ARG A 186 -16.20 15.97 2.79
N LEU A 187 -16.67 14.79 2.37
CA LEU A 187 -18.07 14.62 1.98
C LEU A 187 -19.04 14.81 3.15
N GLY A 188 -18.68 14.38 4.35
CA GLY A 188 -19.45 14.61 5.57
C GLY A 188 -19.62 16.11 5.85
N LYS A 189 -18.54 16.88 5.78
CA LYS A 189 -18.58 18.35 5.94
C LYS A 189 -19.41 19.05 4.85
N GLU A 190 -19.26 18.62 3.60
CA GLU A 190 -19.92 19.27 2.46
C GLU A 190 -21.42 18.94 2.35
N ARG A 191 -21.83 17.71 2.71
CA ARG A 191 -23.15 17.16 2.38
C ARG A 191 -23.99 16.75 3.59
N GLY A 192 -23.38 16.53 4.75
CA GLY A 192 -24.08 16.01 5.93
C GLY A 192 -24.66 14.60 5.79
N ALA A 193 -24.50 13.95 4.62
CA ALA A 193 -24.95 12.59 4.37
C ALA A 193 -24.10 11.91 3.30
N VAL A 194 -23.87 10.60 3.48
CA VAL A 194 -23.16 9.75 2.51
C VAL A 194 -23.82 8.37 2.40
N SER A 195 -23.76 7.76 1.23
CA SER A 195 -24.11 6.35 1.02
C SER A 195 -22.83 5.55 0.85
N VAL A 196 -22.68 4.42 1.55
CA VAL A 196 -21.44 3.63 1.57
C VAL A 196 -21.74 2.14 1.44
N VAL A 197 -20.92 1.45 0.66
CA VAL A 197 -21.04 0.02 0.38
C VAL A 197 -20.87 -0.81 1.66
N ASN A 198 -21.77 -1.80 1.86
CA ASN A 198 -21.80 -2.66 3.05
C ASN A 198 -21.57 -4.14 2.77
N ASP A 199 -21.44 -4.54 1.52
CA ASP A 199 -21.26 -5.93 1.07
C ASP A 199 -19.79 -6.28 0.67
N GLN A 200 -18.86 -5.38 0.91
CA GLN A 200 -17.43 -5.59 0.78
C GLN A 200 -16.78 -5.60 2.16
N ILE A 201 -16.13 -6.71 2.52
CA ILE A 201 -15.56 -6.92 3.86
C ILE A 201 -14.06 -7.11 3.79
N GLY A 202 -13.33 -6.34 4.59
CA GLY A 202 -11.86 -6.37 4.65
C GLY A 202 -11.33 -5.75 5.92
N SER A 203 -10.07 -5.35 5.89
CA SER A 203 -9.41 -4.66 6.99
C SER A 203 -8.67 -3.42 6.46
N PRO A 204 -8.89 -2.23 7.03
CA PRO A 204 -8.08 -1.05 6.71
C PRO A 204 -6.62 -1.26 7.09
N THR A 205 -5.70 -0.56 6.40
CA THR A 205 -4.26 -0.65 6.65
C THR A 205 -3.65 0.74 6.77
N TYR A 206 -3.21 1.10 7.97
CA TYR A 206 -2.50 2.34 8.24
C TYR A 206 -1.04 2.22 7.86
N THR A 207 -0.57 3.09 6.97
CA THR A 207 0.81 3.04 6.44
C THR A 207 1.88 3.23 7.51
N TYR A 208 1.60 4.00 8.55
CA TYR A 208 2.50 4.15 9.71
C TYR A 208 2.73 2.82 10.46
N ASP A 209 1.68 2.02 10.69
CA ASP A 209 1.82 0.72 11.33
C ASP A 209 2.49 -0.29 10.39
N LEU A 210 2.08 -0.27 9.12
CA LEU A 210 2.65 -1.14 8.11
C LEU A 210 4.15 -0.88 7.93
N SER A 211 4.59 0.38 7.90
CA SER A 211 6.00 0.73 7.74
C SER A 211 6.89 0.09 8.80
N LYS A 212 6.43 0.02 10.06
CA LYS A 212 7.15 -0.65 11.15
C LYS A 212 7.38 -2.13 10.88
N LEU A 213 6.34 -2.81 10.38
CA LEU A 213 6.43 -4.22 9.99
C LEU A 213 7.40 -4.40 8.82
N LEU A 214 7.26 -3.61 7.74
CA LEU A 214 8.11 -3.75 6.56
C LEU A 214 9.59 -3.54 6.87
N VAL A 215 9.91 -2.53 7.71
CA VAL A 215 11.29 -2.27 8.15
C VAL A 215 11.80 -3.37 9.09
N ALA A 216 10.93 -4.03 9.86
CA ALA A 216 11.31 -5.20 10.64
C ALA A 216 11.56 -6.42 9.73
N MET A 217 10.71 -6.66 8.73
CA MET A 217 10.82 -7.78 7.80
C MET A 217 12.12 -7.73 6.98
N ILE A 218 12.46 -6.58 6.41
CA ILE A 218 13.60 -6.44 5.51
C ILE A 218 14.95 -6.74 6.19
N GLN A 219 15.01 -6.66 7.52
CA GLN A 219 16.20 -6.99 8.31
C GLN A 219 16.40 -8.50 8.49
N THR A 220 15.42 -9.33 8.17
CA THR A 220 15.42 -10.78 8.36
C THR A 220 15.64 -11.51 7.04
N ASP A 221 15.85 -12.83 7.12
CA ASP A 221 15.88 -13.72 5.96
C ASP A 221 14.61 -14.60 5.87
N LYS A 222 13.51 -14.15 6.48
CA LYS A 222 12.22 -14.85 6.50
C LYS A 222 11.42 -14.54 5.23
N TYR A 223 12.03 -14.85 4.09
CA TYR A 223 11.48 -14.58 2.76
C TYR A 223 10.14 -15.24 2.49
N GLY A 224 9.40 -14.74 1.51
CA GLY A 224 8.16 -15.32 1.03
C GLY A 224 7.00 -14.34 0.94
N ARG A 225 5.78 -14.88 0.81
CA ARG A 225 4.54 -14.11 0.70
C ARG A 225 3.89 -13.95 2.07
N TYR A 226 3.42 -12.76 2.35
CA TYR A 226 2.76 -12.38 3.61
C TYR A 226 1.52 -11.55 3.33
N HIS A 227 0.60 -11.55 4.29
CA HIS A 227 -0.53 -10.64 4.34
C HIS A 227 -0.37 -9.70 5.53
N ALA A 228 -0.63 -8.41 5.33
CA ALA A 228 -0.47 -7.40 6.38
C ALA A 228 -1.55 -6.31 6.28
N THR A 229 -2.49 -6.33 7.22
CA THR A 229 -3.49 -5.29 7.44
C THR A 229 -3.60 -5.03 8.94
N ASN A 230 -4.19 -3.92 9.36
CA ASN A 230 -4.55 -3.77 10.76
C ASN A 230 -5.53 -4.87 11.18
N GLU A 231 -5.59 -5.22 12.47
CA GLU A 231 -6.45 -6.28 13.00
C GLU A 231 -7.91 -5.85 13.05
N GLY A 232 -8.81 -6.84 12.94
CA GLY A 232 -10.24 -6.66 12.85
C GLY A 232 -10.75 -6.60 11.41
N LEU A 233 -12.05 -6.80 11.25
CA LEU A 233 -12.76 -6.75 9.98
C LEU A 233 -13.85 -5.70 10.05
N CYS A 234 -14.16 -5.08 8.93
CA CYS A 234 -15.32 -4.20 8.76
C CYS A 234 -15.76 -4.16 7.29
N SER A 235 -16.96 -3.68 7.05
CA SER A 235 -17.38 -3.20 5.74
C SER A 235 -16.90 -1.75 5.53
N TRP A 236 -16.96 -1.26 4.30
CA TRP A 236 -16.73 0.17 4.04
C TRP A 236 -17.75 1.07 4.76
N TYR A 237 -19.00 0.60 4.90
CA TYR A 237 -20.03 1.28 5.67
C TYR A 237 -19.65 1.40 7.15
N GLU A 238 -19.28 0.29 7.79
CA GLU A 238 -18.86 0.29 9.19
C GLU A 238 -17.60 1.17 9.40
N PHE A 239 -16.67 1.12 8.44
CA PHE A 239 -15.50 1.99 8.48
C PHE A 239 -15.89 3.47 8.40
N ALA A 240 -16.82 3.84 7.51
CA ALA A 240 -17.30 5.22 7.41
C ALA A 240 -18.02 5.68 8.69
N CYS A 241 -18.85 4.85 9.30
CA CYS A 241 -19.49 5.15 10.58
C CYS A 241 -18.47 5.44 11.67
N GLU A 242 -17.44 4.61 11.78
CA GLU A 242 -16.38 4.78 12.78
C GLU A 242 -15.53 6.03 12.50
N ILE A 243 -15.25 6.35 11.24
CA ILE A 243 -14.56 7.60 10.84
C ILE A 243 -15.32 8.82 11.39
N PHE A 244 -16.63 8.92 11.14
CA PHE A 244 -17.41 10.06 11.59
C PHE A 244 -17.52 10.11 13.10
N ARG A 245 -17.74 8.96 13.76
CA ARG A 245 -17.79 8.87 15.22
C ARG A 245 -16.50 9.38 15.87
N GLN A 246 -15.33 8.91 15.43
CA GLN A 246 -14.05 9.33 16.01
C GLN A 246 -13.65 10.76 15.61
N ALA A 247 -14.16 11.25 14.47
CA ALA A 247 -13.96 12.63 14.06
C ALA A 247 -14.87 13.63 14.81
N GLY A 248 -15.84 13.16 15.60
CA GLY A 248 -16.82 14.01 16.28
C GLY A 248 -17.85 14.62 15.31
N MET A 249 -18.19 13.89 14.24
CA MET A 249 -19.15 14.29 13.21
C MET A 249 -20.42 13.41 13.28
N ASP A 250 -20.98 13.26 14.46
CA ASP A 250 -22.10 12.33 14.74
C ASP A 250 -23.40 12.70 14.01
N GLU A 251 -23.51 13.94 13.53
CA GLU A 251 -24.63 14.43 12.74
C GLU A 251 -24.64 13.92 11.29
N VAL A 252 -23.53 13.37 10.78
CA VAL A 252 -23.44 12.89 9.40
C VAL A 252 -24.21 11.58 9.24
N LYS A 253 -25.23 11.60 8.38
CA LYS A 253 -26.03 10.41 8.08
C LYS A 253 -25.28 9.47 7.15
N VAL A 254 -24.93 8.27 7.61
CA VAL A 254 -24.34 7.22 6.78
C VAL A 254 -25.43 6.20 6.42
N THR A 255 -25.64 5.96 5.14
CA THR A 255 -26.63 4.99 4.64
C THR A 255 -25.91 3.80 4.02
N PRO A 256 -26.14 2.57 4.52
CA PRO A 256 -25.57 1.38 3.89
C PRO A 256 -26.26 1.11 2.56
N VAL A 257 -25.47 0.73 1.56
CA VAL A 257 -25.97 0.35 0.23
C VAL A 257 -25.21 -0.87 -0.27
N ASP A 258 -25.79 -1.52 -1.25
CA ASP A 258 -25.17 -2.65 -1.96
C ASP A 258 -24.17 -2.12 -3.00
N SER A 259 -23.15 -2.89 -3.35
CA SER A 259 -22.17 -2.55 -4.40
C SER A 259 -22.82 -2.22 -5.75
N SER A 260 -23.97 -2.84 -6.05
CA SER A 260 -24.75 -2.55 -7.26
C SER A 260 -25.29 -1.11 -7.35
N ALA A 261 -25.38 -0.40 -6.21
CA ALA A 261 -25.81 1.01 -6.17
C ALA A 261 -24.72 1.98 -6.69
N PHE A 262 -23.47 1.53 -6.77
CA PHE A 262 -22.35 2.32 -7.29
C PHE A 262 -21.78 1.67 -8.55
N PRO A 263 -22.19 2.05 -9.74
CA PRO A 263 -21.56 1.60 -10.96
C PRO A 263 -20.11 2.12 -10.99
N VAL A 264 -19.17 1.20 -10.88
CA VAL A 264 -17.72 1.45 -10.96
C VAL A 264 -17.15 0.72 -12.17
N LYS A 265 -16.08 1.23 -12.75
CA LYS A 265 -15.45 0.59 -13.91
C LYS A 265 -14.78 -0.73 -13.51
N ALA A 266 -14.00 -0.68 -12.45
CA ALA A 266 -13.28 -1.85 -11.92
C ALA A 266 -14.16 -2.65 -10.95
N LYS A 267 -14.37 -3.93 -11.21
CA LYS A 267 -15.03 -4.84 -10.27
C LYS A 267 -14.16 -4.99 -9.01
N ARG A 268 -14.76 -4.78 -7.84
CA ARG A 268 -14.07 -4.89 -6.55
C ARG A 268 -14.38 -6.22 -5.86
N PRO A 269 -13.43 -6.79 -5.08
CA PRO A 269 -13.68 -7.99 -4.30
C PRO A 269 -14.70 -7.72 -3.19
N SER A 270 -15.66 -8.64 -2.99
CA SER A 270 -16.54 -8.64 -1.80
C SER A 270 -15.83 -9.20 -0.58
N ASN A 271 -14.82 -10.06 -0.78
CA ASN A 271 -14.00 -10.66 0.26
C ASN A 271 -12.54 -10.22 0.13
N SER A 272 -12.16 -9.25 0.94
CA SER A 272 -10.78 -8.77 1.13
C SER A 272 -10.17 -9.22 2.47
N ARG A 273 -10.69 -10.33 3.03
CA ARG A 273 -10.14 -10.90 4.27
C ARG A 273 -8.81 -11.60 3.98
N LEU A 274 -7.79 -11.23 4.71
CA LEU A 274 -6.43 -11.76 4.57
C LEU A 274 -6.00 -12.46 5.86
N ASN A 275 -5.61 -13.73 5.78
CA ASN A 275 -5.02 -14.43 6.92
C ASN A 275 -3.60 -13.89 7.17
N LYS A 276 -3.31 -13.58 8.42
CA LYS A 276 -2.05 -12.96 8.88
C LYS A 276 -1.26 -13.86 9.83
N ASP A 277 -1.67 -15.12 10.02
CA ASP A 277 -1.04 -16.04 10.99
C ASP A 277 0.44 -16.24 10.70
N LYS A 278 0.82 -16.28 9.41
CA LYS A 278 2.21 -16.40 8.98
C LYS A 278 3.13 -15.28 9.51
N LEU A 279 2.60 -14.09 9.80
CA LEU A 279 3.40 -13.05 10.49
C LEU A 279 3.83 -13.54 11.87
N THR A 280 2.88 -14.00 12.68
CA THR A 280 3.14 -14.50 14.04
C THR A 280 4.02 -15.76 14.04
N GLU A 281 3.77 -16.69 13.13
CA GLU A 281 4.57 -17.92 12.95
C GLU A 281 6.04 -17.61 12.65
N ASN A 282 6.29 -16.51 11.95
CA ASN A 282 7.63 -16.02 11.66
C ASN A 282 8.16 -15.01 12.69
N GLY A 283 7.45 -14.80 13.81
CA GLY A 283 7.87 -13.91 14.89
C GLY A 283 7.79 -12.43 14.56
N PHE A 284 6.94 -12.04 13.60
CA PHE A 284 6.60 -10.66 13.33
C PHE A 284 5.38 -10.24 14.16
N GLU A 285 5.39 -9.02 14.65
CA GLU A 285 4.24 -8.44 15.32
C GLU A 285 3.12 -8.13 14.31
N ARG A 286 1.88 -8.42 14.70
CA ARG A 286 0.70 -8.00 13.94
C ARG A 286 0.45 -6.50 14.13
N LEU A 287 -0.17 -5.88 13.15
CA LEU A 287 -0.57 -4.49 13.26
C LEU A 287 -1.68 -4.34 14.31
N PRO A 288 -1.78 -3.19 15.00
CA PRO A 288 -2.88 -2.91 15.95
C PRO A 288 -4.27 -3.00 15.33
N ALA A 289 -5.32 -2.94 16.16
CA ALA A 289 -6.69 -2.87 15.67
C ALA A 289 -6.92 -1.65 14.77
N TRP A 290 -7.72 -1.81 13.72
CA TRP A 290 -7.95 -0.73 12.76
C TRP A 290 -8.63 0.50 13.37
N GLN A 291 -9.44 0.33 14.43
CA GLN A 291 -10.07 1.44 15.15
C GLN A 291 -9.04 2.31 15.88
N ASP A 292 -8.03 1.68 16.49
CA ASP A 292 -6.90 2.38 17.12
C ASP A 292 -6.06 3.10 16.05
N ALA A 293 -5.76 2.42 14.96
CA ALA A 293 -5.04 2.99 13.82
C ALA A 293 -5.75 4.22 13.24
N LEU A 294 -7.08 4.15 13.09
CA LEU A 294 -7.92 5.27 12.67
C LEU A 294 -7.81 6.46 13.61
N GLY A 295 -7.89 6.23 14.93
CA GLY A 295 -7.77 7.30 15.93
C GLY A 295 -6.45 8.04 15.82
N ARG A 296 -5.34 7.31 15.76
CA ARG A 296 -3.99 7.88 15.60
C ARG A 296 -3.84 8.64 14.28
N TYR A 297 -4.43 8.13 13.21
CA TYR A 297 -4.43 8.81 11.92
C TYR A 297 -5.23 10.12 11.93
N LEU A 298 -6.40 10.14 12.58
CA LEU A 298 -7.19 11.38 12.72
C LEU A 298 -6.44 12.43 13.55
N GLU A 299 -5.72 12.03 14.59
CA GLU A 299 -4.85 12.94 15.35
C GLU A 299 -3.71 13.49 14.48
N GLU A 300 -3.10 12.64 13.64
CA GLU A 300 -2.07 13.05 12.69
C GLU A 300 -2.61 14.08 11.67
N LEU A 301 -3.81 13.85 11.12
CA LEU A 301 -4.45 14.80 10.21
C LEU A 301 -4.71 16.15 10.89
N LYS A 302 -5.19 16.16 12.13
CA LYS A 302 -5.42 17.40 12.91
C LYS A 302 -4.10 18.15 13.15
N LYS A 303 -3.05 17.44 13.52
CA LYS A 303 -1.72 18.02 13.73
C LYS A 303 -1.15 18.72 12.49
N ASN A 304 -1.50 18.22 11.31
CA ASN A 304 -1.04 18.75 10.03
C ASN A 304 -2.06 19.69 9.36
N ASP A 305 -3.07 20.18 10.07
CA ASP A 305 -4.14 21.04 9.56
C ASP A 305 -4.85 20.49 8.29
N MET A 306 -4.99 19.15 8.22
CA MET A 306 -5.58 18.44 7.09
C MET A 306 -7.03 18.02 7.33
N PHE A 307 -7.59 18.39 8.50
CA PHE A 307 -8.95 18.02 8.93
C PHE A 307 -9.59 19.05 9.87
#